data_e332517878eafe80219414a9b17acc93
#
_entry.id   e332517878eafe80219414a9b17acc93
#
_cell.length_a   1.000
_cell.length_b   1.000
_cell.length_c   1.000
_cell.angle_alpha   90.00
_cell.angle_beta   90.00
_cell.angle_gamma   90.00
#
_symmetry.space_group_name_H-M   'P 1'
#
loop_
_entity.id
_entity.type
_entity.pdbx_description
1 polymer ?
#
loop_
_entity_poly.entity_id
_entity_poly.type
_entity_poly.pdbx_seq_one_letter_code
_entity_poly.pdbx_strand_id
1 'polypeptide(L)'
;YSMDAIRNIAVMGHGKCGKTTLTEAMLFNAKMTDRMGKVADGNTVTDYDGEEIKRQFSISTALATVEWKDMKYNMIDTPGFFDFVGDVKEGIRAADSALIVLSGRSGVSVGTENVFRYAKQRGVPIMFFVNKIDDDRADYQKTLEEMKEKFGKSVTPFVYPIREGDEFK
;
A
#
# COMPACT_ATOMS: atom_id res chain seq x y z
N TYR A 1 8.97 13.30 -19.02
CA TYR A 1 8.40 11.96 -19.22
C TYR A 1 7.30 12.01 -20.27
N SER A 2 7.25 11.03 -21.18
CA SER A 2 6.09 10.82 -22.04
C SER A 2 4.90 10.29 -21.21
N MET A 3 3.67 10.39 -21.73
CA MET A 3 2.49 9.83 -21.04
C MET A 3 2.62 8.31 -20.80
N ASP A 4 3.26 7.60 -21.72
CA ASP A 4 3.50 6.16 -21.62
C ASP A 4 4.48 5.77 -20.50
N ALA A 5 5.27 6.74 -20.02
CA ALA A 5 6.24 6.55 -18.93
C ALA A 5 5.70 7.00 -17.56
N ILE A 6 4.44 7.41 -17.47
CA ILE A 6 3.82 7.85 -16.21
C ILE A 6 2.79 6.82 -15.76
N ARG A 7 2.77 6.48 -14.47
CA ARG A 7 1.77 5.62 -13.84
C ARG A 7 1.27 6.23 -12.53
N ASN A 8 -0.04 6.30 -12.38
CA ASN A 8 -0.69 6.74 -11.15
C ASN A 8 -1.19 5.51 -10.38
N ILE A 9 -0.67 5.29 -9.19
CA ILE A 9 -0.93 4.09 -8.40
C ILE A 9 -1.58 4.50 -7.09
N ALA A 10 -2.83 4.09 -6.85
CA ALA A 10 -3.47 4.28 -5.55
C ALA A 10 -2.95 3.22 -4.57
N VAL A 11 -2.32 3.67 -3.49
CA VAL A 11 -1.89 2.81 -2.38
C VAL A 11 -3.02 2.76 -1.36
N MET A 12 -3.66 1.60 -1.26
CA MET A 12 -4.90 1.39 -0.52
C MET A 12 -4.74 0.28 0.52
N GLY A 13 -5.60 0.24 1.51
CA GLY A 13 -5.60 -0.82 2.53
C GLY A 13 -6.11 -0.33 3.86
N HIS A 14 -6.29 -1.26 4.80
CA HIS A 14 -6.75 -0.96 6.16
C HIS A 14 -5.75 -0.07 6.92
N GLY A 15 -6.23 0.63 7.95
CA GLY A 15 -5.37 1.42 8.85
C GLY A 15 -4.24 0.59 9.45
N LYS A 16 -3.05 1.17 9.54
CA LYS A 16 -1.85 0.54 10.13
C LYS A 16 -1.31 -0.71 9.42
N CYS A 17 -1.73 -1.02 8.18
CA CYS A 17 -1.16 -2.11 7.41
C CYS A 17 0.21 -1.78 6.79
N GLY A 18 0.65 -0.51 6.82
CA GLY A 18 1.97 -0.06 6.39
C GLY A 18 2.03 0.59 5.00
N LYS A 19 0.94 1.19 4.50
CA LYS A 19 0.89 1.91 3.22
C LYS A 19 1.95 3.01 3.13
N THR A 20 1.91 3.96 4.06
CA THR A 20 2.87 5.07 4.17
C THR A 20 4.31 4.56 4.29
N THR A 21 4.53 3.53 5.12
CA THR A 21 5.86 2.91 5.26
C THR A 21 6.36 2.30 3.95
N LEU A 22 5.48 1.65 3.18
CA LEU A 22 5.82 1.10 1.87
C LEU A 22 6.16 2.21 0.87
N THR A 23 5.37 3.29 0.84
CA THR A 23 5.64 4.47 0.01
C THR A 23 6.99 5.11 0.36
N GLU A 24 7.30 5.26 1.64
CA GLU A 24 8.61 5.75 2.11
C GLU A 24 9.77 4.83 1.67
N ALA A 25 9.58 3.51 1.77
CA ALA A 25 10.58 2.55 1.31
C ALA A 25 10.82 2.63 -0.20
N MET A 26 9.77 2.83 -1.00
CA MET A 26 9.90 3.03 -2.44
C MET A 26 10.65 4.31 -2.78
N LEU A 27 10.34 5.44 -2.11
CA LEU A 27 11.03 6.72 -2.27
C LEU A 27 12.52 6.59 -1.92
N PHE A 28 12.83 5.96 -0.80
CA PHE A 28 14.20 5.76 -0.35
C PHE A 28 15.01 4.86 -1.30
N ASN A 29 14.45 3.71 -1.72
CA ASN A 29 15.11 2.80 -2.65
C ASN A 29 15.32 3.41 -4.05
N ALA A 30 14.41 4.26 -4.48
CA ALA A 30 14.55 5.03 -5.72
C ALA A 30 15.48 6.27 -5.58
N LYS A 31 16.07 6.49 -4.40
CA LYS A 31 16.94 7.63 -4.08
C LYS A 31 16.25 8.99 -4.26
N MET A 32 14.93 9.03 -4.10
CA MET A 32 14.14 10.27 -4.11
C MET A 32 14.23 11.00 -2.78
N THR A 33 14.64 10.29 -1.71
CA THR A 33 14.90 10.83 -0.36
C THR A 33 16.23 10.30 0.16
N ASP A 34 16.93 11.12 0.96
CA ASP A 34 18.21 10.74 1.57
C ASP A 34 18.04 9.81 2.78
N ARG A 35 16.81 9.73 3.29
CA ARG A 35 16.46 8.88 4.44
C ARG A 35 15.09 8.25 4.22
N MET A 36 14.88 7.09 4.82
CA MET A 36 13.56 6.48 4.93
C MET A 36 12.81 7.10 6.11
N GLY A 37 11.69 7.78 5.83
CA GLY A 37 10.82 8.35 6.85
C GLY A 37 10.13 7.26 7.68
N LYS A 38 9.78 7.61 8.92
CA LYS A 38 9.03 6.73 9.84
C LYS A 38 7.83 7.47 10.39
N VAL A 39 6.66 6.82 10.34
CA VAL A 39 5.41 7.39 10.88
C VAL A 39 5.54 7.74 12.36
N ALA A 40 6.23 6.89 13.14
CA ALA A 40 6.47 7.12 14.57
C ALA A 40 7.31 8.38 14.85
N ASP A 41 8.21 8.75 13.94
CA ASP A 41 9.09 9.92 14.07
C ASP A 41 8.44 11.18 13.46
N GLY A 42 7.26 11.07 12.84
CA GLY A 42 6.54 12.18 12.20
C GLY A 42 7.30 12.84 11.06
N ASN A 43 8.12 12.09 10.33
CA ASN A 43 9.04 12.61 9.31
C ASN A 43 8.86 11.96 7.94
N THR A 44 7.69 11.41 7.66
CA THR A 44 7.32 10.86 6.37
C THR A 44 6.98 11.95 5.36
N VAL A 45 7.11 11.65 4.08
CA VAL A 45 6.82 12.58 2.97
C VAL A 45 5.31 12.79 2.81
N THR A 46 4.51 11.75 3.07
CA THR A 46 3.06 11.76 2.82
C THR A 46 2.22 12.22 4.00
N ASP A 47 2.63 11.92 5.25
CA ASP A 47 1.94 12.38 6.46
C ASP A 47 2.63 13.67 6.97
N TYR A 48 2.29 14.80 6.38
CA TYR A 48 2.91 16.11 6.70
C TYR A 48 2.00 17.03 7.51
N ASP A 49 0.72 16.72 7.65
CA ASP A 49 -0.21 17.48 8.48
C ASP A 49 0.04 17.23 9.97
N GLY A 50 -0.06 18.28 10.79
CA GLY A 50 0.18 18.20 12.24
C GLY A 50 -0.72 17.21 12.96
N GLU A 51 -1.96 17.02 12.51
CA GLU A 51 -2.87 16.01 13.06
C GLU A 51 -2.48 14.58 12.65
N GLU A 52 -2.02 14.37 11.41
CA GLU A 52 -1.50 13.07 10.94
C GLU A 52 -0.28 12.65 11.75
N ILE A 53 0.66 13.56 11.95
CA ILE A 53 1.87 13.34 12.75
C ILE A 53 1.49 12.99 14.20
N LYS A 54 0.59 13.77 14.82
CA LYS A 54 0.16 13.54 16.21
C LYS A 54 -0.58 12.23 16.39
N ARG A 55 -1.42 11.84 15.43
CA ARG A 55 -2.22 10.62 15.46
C ARG A 55 -1.50 9.39 14.92
N GLN A 56 -0.36 9.60 14.23
CA GLN A 56 0.43 8.55 13.58
C GLN A 56 -0.38 7.73 12.55
N PHE A 57 -1.25 8.41 11.79
CA PHE A 57 -1.94 7.84 10.64
C PHE A 57 -2.41 8.91 9.66
N SER A 58 -2.51 8.53 8.38
CA SER A 58 -2.95 9.41 7.28
C SER A 58 -4.44 9.75 7.41
N ILE A 59 -4.78 11.03 7.28
CA ILE A 59 -6.14 11.56 7.27
C ILE A 59 -6.56 11.91 5.85
N SER A 60 -5.66 12.51 5.09
CA SER A 60 -5.87 12.96 3.71
C SER A 60 -5.08 12.11 2.72
N THR A 61 -5.51 12.15 1.47
CA THR A 61 -4.74 11.56 0.36
C THR A 61 -3.52 12.43 0.07
N ALA A 62 -2.35 11.79 0.02
CA ALA A 62 -1.09 12.45 -0.32
C ALA A 62 -0.47 11.88 -1.60
N LEU A 63 0.30 12.70 -2.30
CA LEU A 63 0.99 12.33 -3.53
C LEU A 63 2.50 12.27 -3.29
N ALA A 64 3.11 11.13 -3.61
CA ALA A 64 4.56 10.97 -3.63
C ALA A 64 5.00 10.49 -5.01
N THR A 65 6.03 11.11 -5.58
CA THR A 65 6.56 10.73 -6.88
C THR A 65 7.79 9.86 -6.70
N VAL A 66 7.79 8.69 -7.34
CA VAL A 66 8.92 7.75 -7.41
C VAL A 66 9.39 7.67 -8.85
N GLU A 67 10.66 7.93 -9.09
CA GLU A 67 11.29 7.77 -10.41
C GLU A 67 12.15 6.51 -10.40
N TRP A 68 11.83 5.55 -11.27
CA TRP A 68 12.53 4.28 -11.35
C TRP A 68 12.56 3.73 -12.76
N LYS A 69 13.76 3.39 -13.25
CA LYS A 69 13.98 2.80 -14.58
C LYS A 69 13.26 3.55 -15.70
N ASP A 70 13.51 4.85 -15.78
CA ASP A 70 12.94 5.78 -16.78
C ASP A 70 11.41 5.93 -16.75
N MET A 71 10.78 5.45 -15.69
CA MET A 71 9.34 5.59 -15.42
C MET A 71 9.10 6.53 -14.24
N LYS A 72 8.00 7.27 -14.29
CA LYS A 72 7.49 8.10 -13.21
C LYS A 72 6.25 7.45 -12.60
N TYR A 73 6.33 7.08 -11.33
CA TYR A 73 5.22 6.54 -10.56
C TYR A 73 4.71 7.59 -9.58
N ASN A 74 3.47 8.01 -9.75
CA ASN A 74 2.77 8.86 -8.80
C ASN A 74 2.05 7.94 -7.81
N MET A 75 2.61 7.79 -6.61
CA MET A 75 2.03 7.01 -5.53
C MET A 75 1.00 7.88 -4.81
N ILE A 76 -0.26 7.53 -4.91
CA ILE A 76 -1.39 8.21 -4.26
C ILE A 76 -1.66 7.45 -2.96
N ASP A 77 -1.01 7.88 -1.86
CA ASP A 77 -1.18 7.29 -0.53
C ASP A 77 -2.52 7.71 0.06
N THR A 78 -3.39 6.74 0.32
CA THR A 78 -4.76 6.98 0.79
C THR A 78 -4.91 6.64 2.27
N PRO A 79 -5.80 7.36 3.01
CA PRO A 79 -6.10 7.03 4.40
C PRO A 79 -6.67 5.61 4.53
N GLY A 80 -6.36 4.94 5.66
CA GLY A 80 -6.74 3.55 5.90
C GLY A 80 -7.97 3.36 6.79
N PHE A 81 -8.53 4.44 7.35
CA PHE A 81 -9.68 4.37 8.25
C PHE A 81 -10.98 4.70 7.52
N PHE A 82 -12.08 4.09 7.96
CA PHE A 82 -13.39 4.19 7.32
C PHE A 82 -13.97 5.60 7.29
N ASP A 83 -13.61 6.45 8.24
CA ASP A 83 -14.07 7.82 8.33
C ASP A 83 -13.62 8.68 7.13
N PHE A 84 -12.59 8.25 6.42
CA PHE A 84 -11.98 8.96 5.29
C PHE A 84 -12.25 8.27 3.94
N VAL A 85 -13.38 7.60 3.78
CA VAL A 85 -13.73 6.87 2.55
C VAL A 85 -13.84 7.77 1.32
N GLY A 86 -14.14 9.04 1.50
CA GLY A 86 -14.15 10.05 0.43
C GLY A 86 -12.80 10.16 -0.23
N ASP A 87 -11.75 10.40 0.55
CA ASP A 87 -10.35 10.50 0.10
C ASP A 87 -9.88 9.23 -0.63
N VAL A 88 -10.26 8.06 -0.11
CA VAL A 88 -9.94 6.76 -0.76
C VAL A 88 -10.58 6.69 -2.15
N LYS A 89 -11.84 7.11 -2.30
CA LYS A 89 -12.53 7.11 -3.60
C LYS A 89 -11.97 8.15 -4.56
N GLU A 90 -11.54 9.29 -4.07
CA GLU A 90 -10.86 10.31 -4.88
C GLU A 90 -9.51 9.79 -5.37
N GLY A 91 -8.71 9.21 -4.50
CA GLY A 91 -7.42 8.62 -4.86
C GLY A 91 -7.53 7.55 -5.96
N ILE A 92 -8.49 6.62 -5.84
CA ILE A 92 -8.67 5.58 -6.86
C ILE A 92 -9.22 6.13 -8.18
N ARG A 93 -9.96 7.24 -8.17
CA ARG A 93 -10.42 7.89 -9.42
C ARG A 93 -9.30 8.48 -10.23
N ALA A 94 -8.26 8.98 -9.58
CA ALA A 94 -7.08 9.55 -10.22
C ALA A 94 -6.05 8.49 -10.66
N ALA A 95 -6.21 7.24 -10.22
CA ALA A 95 -5.23 6.19 -10.44
C ALA A 95 -5.49 5.33 -11.68
N ASP A 96 -4.40 4.83 -12.27
CA ASP A 96 -4.40 3.85 -13.36
C ASP A 96 -4.44 2.41 -12.83
N SER A 97 -4.02 2.21 -11.58
CA SER A 97 -3.98 0.92 -10.90
C SER A 97 -4.08 1.08 -9.39
N ALA A 98 -4.39 -0.02 -8.70
CA ALA A 98 -4.48 -0.08 -7.25
C ALA A 98 -3.44 -1.04 -6.68
N LEU A 99 -2.66 -0.58 -5.70
CA LEU A 99 -1.80 -1.38 -4.85
C LEU A 99 -2.46 -1.53 -3.49
N ILE A 100 -3.01 -2.71 -3.21
CA ILE A 100 -3.70 -3.00 -1.95
C ILE A 100 -2.71 -3.63 -0.98
N VAL A 101 -2.39 -2.89 0.09
CA VAL A 101 -1.50 -3.33 1.15
C VAL A 101 -2.32 -3.99 2.26
N LEU A 102 -1.93 -5.18 2.66
CA LEU A 102 -2.50 -5.89 3.80
C LEU A 102 -1.41 -6.49 4.67
N SER A 103 -1.74 -6.79 5.92
CA SER A 103 -0.78 -7.33 6.87
C SER A 103 -0.87 -8.85 6.92
N GLY A 104 0.26 -9.54 6.73
CA GLY A 104 0.37 -10.99 6.90
C GLY A 104 0.03 -11.49 8.32
N ARG A 105 0.09 -10.57 9.30
CA ARG A 105 -0.33 -10.85 10.68
C ARG A 105 -1.85 -10.86 10.85
N SER A 106 -2.56 -9.95 10.19
CA SER A 106 -4.01 -9.75 10.37
C SER A 106 -4.84 -10.41 9.28
N GLY A 107 -4.22 -10.82 8.18
CA GLY A 107 -4.91 -11.37 7.01
C GLY A 107 -5.81 -10.33 6.33
N VAL A 108 -6.88 -10.82 5.70
CA VAL A 108 -7.87 -10.00 5.02
C VAL A 108 -8.83 -9.36 6.01
N SER A 109 -8.75 -8.04 6.16
CA SER A 109 -9.65 -7.27 7.01
C SER A 109 -10.83 -6.70 6.23
N VAL A 110 -11.87 -6.22 6.94
CA VAL A 110 -13.01 -5.50 6.33
C VAL A 110 -12.54 -4.29 5.51
N GLY A 111 -11.50 -3.59 5.98
CA GLY A 111 -10.88 -2.48 5.22
C GLY A 111 -10.30 -2.94 3.90
N THR A 112 -9.63 -4.10 3.88
CA THR A 112 -9.09 -4.71 2.65
C THR A 112 -10.21 -5.08 1.67
N GLU A 113 -11.30 -5.68 2.15
CA GLU A 113 -12.47 -6.02 1.31
C GLU A 113 -13.12 -4.77 0.70
N ASN A 114 -13.24 -3.70 1.48
CA ASN A 114 -13.83 -2.45 1.00
C ASN A 114 -12.98 -1.80 -0.10
N VAL A 115 -11.66 -1.66 0.10
CA VAL A 115 -10.79 -1.05 -0.92
C VAL A 115 -10.70 -1.90 -2.18
N PHE A 116 -10.72 -3.22 -2.05
CA PHE A 116 -10.82 -4.13 -3.19
C PHE A 116 -12.11 -3.89 -3.99
N ARG A 117 -13.25 -3.75 -3.30
CA ARG A 117 -14.53 -3.45 -3.95
C ARG A 117 -14.48 -2.12 -4.70
N TYR A 118 -13.87 -1.07 -4.13
CA TYR A 118 -13.74 0.22 -4.80
C TYR A 118 -12.87 0.14 -6.05
N ALA A 119 -11.72 -0.54 -5.98
CA ALA A 119 -10.84 -0.76 -7.12
C ALA A 119 -11.53 -1.58 -8.22
N LYS A 120 -12.28 -2.61 -7.83
CA LYS A 120 -13.09 -3.45 -8.73
C LYS A 120 -14.18 -2.64 -9.44
N GLN A 121 -14.92 -1.81 -8.70
CA GLN A 121 -15.95 -0.92 -9.26
C GLN A 121 -15.36 0.11 -10.23
N ARG A 122 -14.14 0.58 -9.97
CA ARG A 122 -13.41 1.49 -10.86
C ARG A 122 -12.87 0.78 -12.11
N GLY A 123 -12.72 -0.54 -12.07
CA GLY A 123 -12.23 -1.35 -13.19
C GLY A 123 -10.73 -1.23 -13.44
N VAL A 124 -9.93 -0.84 -12.44
CA VAL A 124 -8.47 -0.73 -12.55
C VAL A 124 -7.78 -2.05 -12.20
N PRO A 125 -6.60 -2.33 -12.76
CA PRO A 125 -5.75 -3.44 -12.33
C PRO A 125 -5.43 -3.37 -10.84
N ILE A 126 -5.37 -4.53 -10.18
CA ILE A 126 -5.14 -4.64 -8.75
C ILE A 126 -3.93 -5.52 -8.50
N MET A 127 -2.98 -5.01 -7.71
CA MET A 127 -1.89 -5.78 -7.13
C MET A 127 -2.03 -5.78 -5.61
N PHE A 128 -1.74 -6.91 -4.97
CA PHE A 128 -1.70 -7.02 -3.52
C PHE A 128 -0.25 -7.03 -3.02
N PHE A 129 -0.01 -6.37 -1.91
CA PHE A 129 1.25 -6.42 -1.18
C PHE A 129 0.99 -6.90 0.25
N VAL A 130 1.46 -8.13 0.56
CA VAL A 130 1.37 -8.70 1.90
C VAL A 130 2.57 -8.23 2.70
N ASN A 131 2.32 -7.30 3.61
CA ASN A 131 3.33 -6.65 4.45
C ASN A 131 3.42 -7.33 5.84
N LYS A 132 4.44 -6.98 6.63
CA LYS A 132 4.67 -7.47 7.99
C LYS A 132 4.74 -9.00 8.08
N ILE A 133 5.37 -9.61 7.09
CA ILE A 133 5.59 -11.06 7.07
C ILE A 133 6.71 -11.50 8.03
N ASP A 134 7.49 -10.54 8.53
CA ASP A 134 8.51 -10.66 9.56
C ASP A 134 7.96 -10.72 10.99
N ASP A 135 6.68 -10.40 11.22
CA ASP A 135 6.01 -10.57 12.52
C ASP A 135 5.86 -12.08 12.83
N ASP A 136 6.20 -12.52 14.03
CA ASP A 136 6.12 -13.92 14.46
C ASP A 136 4.71 -14.55 14.35
N ARG A 137 3.69 -13.68 14.31
CA ARG A 137 2.28 -14.07 14.14
C ARG A 137 1.81 -14.01 12.69
N ALA A 138 2.69 -13.67 11.77
CA ALA A 138 2.33 -13.62 10.35
C ALA A 138 2.31 -15.04 9.76
N ASP A 139 1.28 -15.29 8.96
CA ASP A 139 1.12 -16.50 8.18
C ASP A 139 0.76 -16.13 6.74
N TYR A 140 1.77 -16.15 5.88
CA TYR A 140 1.60 -15.81 4.47
C TYR A 140 0.68 -16.78 3.74
N GLN A 141 0.82 -18.09 4.01
CA GLN A 141 0.02 -19.12 3.35
C GLN A 141 -1.47 -18.95 3.68
N LYS A 142 -1.78 -18.80 4.97
CA LYS A 142 -3.14 -18.53 5.43
C LYS A 142 -3.70 -17.25 4.81
N THR A 143 -2.90 -16.17 4.80
CA THR A 143 -3.30 -14.90 4.18
C THR A 143 -3.62 -15.07 2.69
N LEU A 144 -2.79 -15.83 1.96
CA LEU A 144 -3.03 -16.11 0.53
C LEU A 144 -4.32 -16.91 0.30
N GLU A 145 -4.61 -17.88 1.16
CA GLU A 145 -5.86 -18.66 1.11
C GLU A 145 -7.08 -17.78 1.38
N GLU A 146 -7.03 -16.92 2.40
CA GLU A 146 -8.08 -15.94 2.68
C GLU A 146 -8.30 -14.99 1.48
N MET A 147 -7.22 -14.52 0.85
CA MET A 147 -7.32 -13.67 -0.35
C MET A 147 -8.00 -14.41 -1.51
N LYS A 148 -7.68 -15.68 -1.74
CA LYS A 148 -8.32 -16.48 -2.79
C LYS A 148 -9.79 -16.75 -2.50
N GLU A 149 -10.15 -16.97 -1.23
CA GLU A 149 -11.54 -17.14 -0.81
C GLU A 149 -12.35 -15.86 -1.01
N LYS A 150 -11.81 -14.71 -0.59
CA LYS A 150 -12.53 -13.42 -0.60
C LYS A 150 -12.53 -12.73 -1.96
N PHE A 151 -11.44 -12.82 -2.72
CA PHE A 151 -11.23 -12.06 -3.96
C PHE A 151 -11.24 -12.91 -5.22
N GLY A 152 -11.26 -14.23 -5.07
CA GLY A 152 -11.37 -15.18 -6.16
C GLY A 152 -10.08 -15.93 -6.45
N LYS A 153 -10.23 -17.05 -7.15
CA LYS A 153 -9.14 -17.98 -7.49
C LYS A 153 -8.09 -17.41 -8.45
N SER A 154 -8.37 -16.25 -9.07
CA SER A 154 -7.43 -15.53 -9.94
C SER A 154 -6.31 -14.81 -9.15
N VAL A 155 -6.42 -14.72 -7.82
CA VAL A 155 -5.32 -14.22 -6.97
C VAL A 155 -4.16 -15.20 -7.04
N THR A 156 -3.07 -14.75 -7.66
CA THR A 156 -1.87 -15.57 -7.90
C THR A 156 -0.65 -14.84 -7.34
N PRO A 157 0.21 -15.50 -6.54
CA PRO A 157 1.44 -14.89 -6.06
C PRO A 157 2.38 -14.63 -7.22
N PHE A 158 2.92 -13.40 -7.29
CA PHE A 158 3.99 -13.01 -8.20
C PHE A 158 5.38 -13.22 -7.55
N VAL A 159 5.46 -12.95 -6.25
CA VAL A 159 6.63 -13.22 -5.41
C VAL A 159 6.16 -14.01 -4.19
N TYR A 160 6.92 -15.03 -3.82
CA TYR A 160 6.64 -15.88 -2.68
C TYR A 160 7.74 -15.74 -1.62
N PRO A 161 7.44 -15.43 -0.37
CA PRO A 161 8.45 -15.31 0.68
C PRO A 161 9.02 -16.69 1.03
N ILE A 162 10.33 -16.83 0.98
CA ILE A 162 11.03 -18.03 1.43
C ILE A 162 11.72 -17.67 2.73
N ARG A 163 11.40 -18.37 3.81
CA ARG A 163 12.04 -18.20 5.11
C ARG A 163 13.13 -19.26 5.30
N GLU A 164 14.35 -18.79 5.56
CA GLU A 164 15.47 -19.65 5.96
C GLU A 164 15.99 -19.18 7.33
N GLY A 165 15.62 -19.89 8.39
CA GLY A 165 15.87 -19.45 9.76
C GLY A 165 15.10 -18.18 10.08
N ASP A 166 15.81 -17.11 10.47
CA ASP A 166 15.22 -15.80 10.79
C ASP A 166 15.25 -14.82 9.61
N GLU A 167 15.75 -15.22 8.46
CA GLU A 167 15.86 -14.39 7.27
C GLU A 167 14.84 -14.77 6.20
N PHE A 168 14.40 -13.76 5.41
CA PHE A 168 13.60 -13.93 4.20
C PHE A 168 14.45 -13.75 2.95
N LYS A 169 14.20 -14.60 1.96
CA LYS A 169 14.78 -14.54 0.61
C LYS A 169 13.75 -14.16 -0.43
#